data_6066820635330557ca2511fa0cf109a2
#
_entry.id   6066820635330557ca2511fa0cf109a2
#
_cell.length_a   1.000
_cell.length_b   1.000
_cell.length_c   1.000
_cell.angle_alpha   90.00
_cell.angle_beta   90.00
_cell.angle_gamma   90.00
#
_symmetry.space_group_name_H-M   'P 1'
#
loop_
_entity.id
_entity.type
_entity.pdbx_description
1 polymer ?
#
loop_
_entity_poly.entity_id
_entity_poly.type
_entity_poly.pdbx_seq_one_letter_code
_entity_poly.pdbx_strand_id
1 'polypeptide(L)'
;MAAASTRRGGAGLSLCLASLGVVKTLSVAAFTLVWTHSVEKVDWQEDWRVTPRGLELVQARVKGSGAGMEPPPEARLVDGWFQWQPARPPMPQVVLGNSGAAGEWRLCSDGSCRTLSEIFGHPIGMNVTTMKPCNP
;
A
#
# COMPACT_ATOMS: atom_id res chain seq x y z
N MET A 1 20.90 -10.24 18.68
CA MET A 1 20.58 -10.42 18.44
C MET A 1 20.34 -10.28 18.21
N ALA A 2 20.27 -10.26 17.87
CA ALA A 2 19.90 -10.23 17.45
C ALA A 2 19.75 -10.02 16.97
N ALA A 3 19.83 -9.92 16.70
CA ALA A 3 19.53 -9.90 16.19
C ALA A 3 19.37 -9.96 15.65
N ALA A 4 19.57 -9.92 15.46
CA ALA A 4 19.26 -10.20 14.95
C ALA A 4 18.82 -10.44 14.64
N SER A 5 18.80 -10.44 14.50
CA SER A 5 18.15 -10.84 14.19
C SER A 5 17.51 -10.78 14.02
N THR A 6 17.31 -10.61 13.85
CA THR A 6 16.50 -10.58 13.71
C THR A 6 16.13 -10.40 13.16
N ARG A 7 16.16 -10.09 12.87
CA ARG A 7 15.69 -10.00 12.14
C ARG A 7 15.16 -10.72 11.62
N ARG A 8 14.81 -11.38 11.66
CA ARG A 8 14.51 -12.05 11.16
C ARG A 8 13.42 -12.37 10.70
N GLY A 9 12.29 -13.29 10.96
CA GLY A 9 11.15 -13.66 10.29
C GLY A 9 11.19 -13.15 8.90
N GLY A 10 10.28 -12.74 8.31
CA GLY A 10 10.57 -12.03 7.12
C GLY A 10 11.74 -11.12 7.33
N ALA A 11 12.49 -11.44 8.37
CA ALA A 11 13.66 -10.68 8.72
C ALA A 11 14.55 -10.55 7.51
N GLY A 12 14.98 -9.36 7.24
CA GLY A 12 15.75 -9.10 6.06
C GLY A 12 14.95 -8.67 4.86
N LEU A 13 13.66 -8.87 4.85
CA LEU A 13 12.84 -8.37 3.76
C LEU A 13 12.47 -6.93 3.98
N SER A 14 12.44 -6.19 2.89
CA SER A 14 12.05 -4.79 2.87
C SER A 14 11.10 -4.58 1.70
N LEU A 15 10.53 -3.41 1.63
CA LEU A 15 9.70 -2.99 0.51
C LEU A 15 10.51 -2.06 -0.39
N CYS A 16 10.63 -2.43 -1.65
CA CYS A 16 11.28 -1.58 -2.64
C CYS A 16 10.23 -0.89 -3.50
N LEU A 17 10.38 0.42 -3.63
CA LEU A 17 9.53 1.26 -4.49
C LEU A 17 10.40 1.81 -5.61
N ALA A 18 9.91 1.74 -6.83
CA ALA A 18 10.64 2.23 -7.99
C ALA A 18 9.75 3.12 -8.85
N SER A 19 10.28 4.27 -9.22
CA SER A 19 9.61 5.20 -10.14
C SER A 19 10.67 6.04 -10.83
N LEU A 20 10.53 6.22 -12.14
CA LEU A 20 11.46 7.04 -12.93
C LEU A 20 12.93 6.63 -12.75
N GLY A 21 13.19 5.34 -12.61
CA GLY A 21 14.56 4.86 -12.46
C GLY A 21 15.15 5.05 -11.06
N VAL A 22 14.40 5.60 -10.14
CA VAL A 22 14.84 5.77 -8.74
C VAL A 22 14.21 4.67 -7.91
N VAL A 23 15.02 4.04 -7.05
CA VAL A 23 14.55 2.98 -6.16
C VAL A 23 14.73 3.43 -4.73
N LYS A 24 13.69 3.25 -3.92
CA LYS A 24 13.75 3.51 -2.48
C LYS A 24 13.41 2.23 -1.74
N THR A 25 14.17 1.95 -0.71
CA THR A 25 13.98 0.76 0.13
C THR A 25 13.45 1.19 1.48
N LEU A 26 12.32 0.60 1.88
CA LEU A 26 11.72 0.87 3.18
C LEU A 26 11.79 -0.39 4.03
N SER A 27 12.27 -0.25 5.26
CA SER A 27 12.38 -1.37 6.20
C SER A 27 11.04 -1.58 6.89
N VAL A 28 10.06 -2.09 6.16
CA VAL A 28 8.72 -2.34 6.67
C VAL A 28 8.28 -3.75 6.33
N ALA A 29 7.66 -4.43 7.28
CA ALA A 29 7.08 -5.76 7.06
C ALA A 29 5.59 -5.66 6.72
N ALA A 30 4.97 -4.56 7.10
CA ALA A 30 3.56 -4.31 6.85
C ALA A 30 3.36 -2.81 6.64
N PHE A 31 2.40 -2.46 5.81
CA PHE A 31 2.12 -1.06 5.53
C PHE A 31 0.68 -0.92 5.05
N THR A 32 0.18 0.31 5.05
CA THR A 32 -1.15 0.62 4.55
C THR A 32 -1.00 1.63 3.41
N LEU A 33 -1.66 1.35 2.30
CA LEU A 33 -1.78 2.32 1.22
C LEU A 33 -3.12 3.04 1.37
N VAL A 34 -3.09 4.35 1.19
CA VAL A 34 -4.29 5.18 1.27
C VAL A 34 -4.43 5.96 -0.03
N TRP A 35 -5.63 5.95 -0.56
CA TRP A 35 -5.95 6.63 -1.80
C TRP A 35 -7.31 7.31 -1.65
N THR A 36 -7.41 8.54 -2.09
CA THR A 36 -8.67 9.28 -2.04
C THR A 36 -9.30 9.30 -3.43
N HIS A 37 -10.54 8.82 -3.52
CA HIS A 37 -11.25 8.81 -4.79
C HIS A 37 -11.51 10.25 -5.24
N SER A 38 -11.21 10.54 -6.52
CA SER A 38 -11.25 11.92 -6.99
C SER A 38 -12.65 12.53 -7.02
N VAL A 39 -13.66 11.75 -7.33
CA VAL A 39 -15.04 12.24 -7.45
C VAL A 39 -15.74 12.23 -6.11
N GLU A 40 -15.75 11.09 -5.44
CA GLU A 40 -16.49 10.91 -4.19
C GLU A 40 -15.79 11.47 -2.98
N LYS A 41 -14.49 11.74 -3.09
CA LYS A 41 -13.67 12.23 -1.97
C LYS A 41 -13.69 11.30 -0.77
N VAL A 42 -13.85 10.00 -1.01
CA VAL A 42 -13.80 9.00 0.05
C VAL A 42 -12.47 8.26 -0.01
N ASP A 43 -11.97 7.89 1.16
CA ASP A 43 -10.70 7.20 1.26
C ASP A 43 -10.84 5.71 1.06
N TRP A 44 -9.92 5.16 0.30
CA TRP A 44 -9.68 3.73 0.19
C TRP A 44 -8.41 3.41 0.92
N GLN A 45 -8.41 2.33 1.68
CA GLN A 45 -7.23 1.89 2.41
C GLN A 45 -7.01 0.41 2.17
N GLU A 46 -5.74 0.04 2.02
CA GLU A 46 -5.33 -1.34 1.78
C GLU A 46 -4.19 -1.68 2.72
N ASP A 47 -4.39 -2.72 3.53
CA ASP A 47 -3.33 -3.22 4.41
C ASP A 47 -2.57 -4.32 3.69
N TRP A 48 -1.27 -4.16 3.61
CA TRP A 48 -0.39 -5.06 2.90
C TRP A 48 0.67 -5.65 3.83
N ARG A 49 1.16 -6.82 3.46
CA ARG A 49 2.25 -7.48 4.16
C ARG A 49 3.33 -7.87 3.17
N VAL A 50 4.58 -7.66 3.54
CA VAL A 50 5.73 -8.07 2.73
C VAL A 50 6.09 -9.50 3.11
N THR A 51 6.08 -10.41 2.15
CA THR A 51 6.39 -11.82 2.39
C THR A 51 7.45 -12.29 1.40
N PRO A 52 8.12 -13.43 1.68
CA PRO A 52 9.07 -13.99 0.71
C PRO A 52 8.43 -14.35 -0.63
N ARG A 53 7.12 -14.54 -0.64
CA ARG A 53 6.38 -14.94 -1.85
C ARG A 53 5.80 -13.76 -2.60
N GLY A 54 5.91 -12.55 -2.06
CA GLY A 54 5.37 -11.37 -2.70
C GLY A 54 4.65 -10.46 -1.70
N LEU A 55 3.89 -9.52 -2.25
CA LEU A 55 3.09 -8.61 -1.44
C LEU A 55 1.70 -9.20 -1.26
N GLU A 56 1.27 -9.32 -0.03
CA GLU A 56 -0.02 -9.91 0.31
C GLU A 56 -0.99 -8.81 0.74
N LEU A 57 -2.13 -8.73 0.06
CA LEU A 57 -3.20 -7.81 0.44
C LEU A 57 -4.02 -8.47 1.54
N VAL A 58 -3.91 -7.95 2.76
CA VAL A 58 -4.52 -8.56 3.94
C VAL A 58 -5.94 -8.10 4.13
N GLN A 59 -6.19 -6.81 3.93
CA GLN A 59 -7.51 -6.24 4.15
C GLN A 59 -7.66 -4.98 3.31
N ALA A 60 -8.87 -4.77 2.82
CA ALA A 60 -9.21 -3.55 2.11
C ALA A 60 -10.43 -2.91 2.78
N ARG A 61 -10.53 -1.59 2.71
CA ARG A 61 -11.67 -0.88 3.25
C ARG A 61 -11.90 0.42 2.51
N VAL A 62 -13.17 0.83 2.47
CA VAL A 62 -13.56 2.10 1.86
C VAL A 62 -14.51 2.81 2.82
N LYS A 63 -14.32 4.12 2.97
CA LYS A 63 -15.14 4.92 3.87
C LYS A 63 -16.51 5.15 3.24
N GLY A 64 -17.57 4.74 3.94
CA GLY A 64 -18.93 4.91 3.47
C GLY A 64 -19.21 4.14 2.19
N SER A 65 -20.35 4.38 1.59
CA SER A 65 -20.71 3.80 0.30
C SER A 65 -20.55 4.87 -0.75
N GLY A 66 -19.41 4.91 -1.41
CA GLY A 66 -19.20 5.87 -2.48
C GLY A 66 -19.95 5.46 -3.73
N ALA A 67 -20.63 6.41 -4.35
CA ALA A 67 -21.28 6.13 -5.62
C ALA A 67 -20.24 5.73 -6.65
N GLY A 68 -20.49 4.65 -7.36
CA GLY A 68 -19.54 4.11 -8.33
C GLY A 68 -18.43 3.30 -7.75
N MET A 69 -18.39 3.15 -6.43
CA MET A 69 -17.36 2.38 -5.75
C MET A 69 -18.05 1.37 -4.84
N GLU A 70 -18.57 0.33 -5.43
CA GLU A 70 -19.35 -0.66 -4.69
C GLU A 70 -18.41 -1.59 -3.93
N PRO A 71 -18.56 -1.71 -2.61
CA PRO A 71 -17.83 -2.73 -1.88
C PRO A 71 -18.36 -4.11 -2.28
N PRO A 72 -17.52 -5.16 -2.18
CA PRO A 72 -17.99 -6.50 -2.51
C PRO A 72 -19.08 -6.96 -1.54
N PRO A 73 -19.91 -7.95 -1.92
CA PRO A 73 -21.01 -8.40 -1.05
C PRO A 73 -20.57 -8.88 0.32
N GLU A 74 -19.35 -9.42 0.44
CA GLU A 74 -18.84 -9.91 1.72
C GLU A 74 -18.33 -8.81 2.63
N ALA A 75 -18.28 -7.56 2.16
CA ALA A 75 -17.80 -6.47 2.98
C ALA A 75 -18.74 -6.22 4.17
N ARG A 76 -18.15 -5.86 5.30
CA ARG A 76 -18.90 -5.58 6.52
C ARG A 76 -18.70 -4.11 6.90
N LEU A 77 -19.76 -3.49 7.38
CA LEU A 77 -19.72 -2.10 7.79
C LEU A 77 -19.25 -2.03 9.25
N VAL A 78 -18.10 -1.38 9.48
CA VAL A 78 -17.52 -1.22 10.81
C VAL A 78 -17.13 0.26 10.97
N ASP A 79 -17.80 0.95 11.88
CA ASP A 79 -17.53 2.37 12.18
C ASP A 79 -17.49 3.25 10.93
N GLY A 80 -18.40 3.00 10.00
CA GLY A 80 -18.49 3.80 8.78
C GLY A 80 -17.58 3.34 7.65
N TRP A 81 -16.82 2.28 7.86
CA TRP A 81 -15.96 1.70 6.82
C TRP A 81 -16.50 0.36 6.38
N PHE A 82 -16.57 0.14 5.07
CA PHE A 82 -16.81 -1.19 4.54
C PHE A 82 -15.47 -1.91 4.46
N GLN A 83 -15.36 -3.05 5.14
CA GLN A 83 -14.11 -3.80 5.24
C GLN A 83 -14.28 -5.21 4.72
N TRP A 84 -13.26 -5.71 4.03
CA TRP A 84 -13.26 -7.10 3.57
C TRP A 84 -11.82 -7.59 3.43
N GLN A 85 -11.69 -8.92 3.40
CA GLN A 85 -10.40 -9.58 3.22
C GLN A 85 -10.36 -10.16 1.81
N PRO A 86 -9.60 -9.56 0.90
CA PRO A 86 -9.50 -10.09 -0.45
C PRO A 86 -8.84 -11.47 -0.43
N ALA A 87 -9.42 -12.42 -1.16
CA ALA A 87 -8.88 -13.77 -1.23
C ALA A 87 -8.03 -13.87 -2.48
N ARG A 88 -6.77 -13.47 -2.40
CA ARG A 88 -5.86 -13.62 -3.52
C ARG A 88 -4.45 -13.94 -3.04
N PRO A 89 -3.68 -14.66 -3.87
CA PRO A 89 -2.33 -15.03 -3.50
C PRO A 89 -1.41 -13.82 -3.45
N PRO A 90 -0.26 -13.93 -2.78
CA PRO A 90 0.75 -12.86 -2.82
C PRO A 90 1.16 -12.56 -4.26
N MET A 91 1.45 -11.29 -4.52
CA MET A 91 1.84 -10.83 -5.85
C MET A 91 3.31 -10.47 -5.86
N PRO A 92 4.08 -10.95 -6.85
CA PRO A 92 5.51 -10.63 -6.91
C PRO A 92 5.79 -9.13 -6.95
N GLN A 93 4.88 -8.37 -7.56
CA GLN A 93 4.99 -6.92 -7.57
C GLN A 93 3.61 -6.31 -7.77
N VAL A 94 3.48 -5.07 -7.39
CA VAL A 94 2.25 -4.29 -7.54
C VAL A 94 2.61 -2.97 -8.20
N VAL A 95 1.85 -2.58 -9.22
CA VAL A 95 2.08 -1.32 -9.92
C VAL A 95 0.98 -0.35 -9.54
N LEU A 96 1.37 0.80 -9.02
CA LEU A 96 0.43 1.85 -8.62
C LEU A 96 0.40 2.91 -9.73
N GLY A 97 -0.78 3.11 -10.30
CA GLY A 97 -0.98 4.19 -11.23
C GLY A 97 -1.12 5.51 -10.49
N ASN A 98 -0.85 6.61 -11.17
CA ASN A 98 -1.01 7.93 -10.60
C ASN A 98 -1.67 8.82 -11.66
N SER A 99 -3.00 8.93 -11.57
CA SER A 99 -3.77 9.61 -12.61
C SER A 99 -3.63 11.12 -12.58
N GLY A 100 -3.19 11.68 -11.46
CA GLY A 100 -3.15 13.12 -11.30
C GLY A 100 -4.50 13.73 -10.93
N ALA A 101 -5.59 13.01 -11.15
CA ALA A 101 -6.94 13.48 -10.81
C ALA A 101 -7.27 13.20 -9.35
N ALA A 102 -6.89 12.04 -8.86
CA ALA A 102 -6.98 11.72 -7.44
C ALA A 102 -5.73 12.25 -6.75
N GLY A 103 -5.78 12.35 -5.43
CA GLY A 103 -4.57 12.65 -4.66
C GLY A 103 -3.56 11.54 -4.83
N GLU A 104 -2.31 11.84 -4.51
CA GLU A 104 -1.26 10.83 -4.55
C GLU A 104 -1.55 9.70 -3.58
N TRP A 105 -1.07 8.52 -3.92
CA TRP A 105 -1.02 7.43 -2.96
C TRP A 105 -0.19 7.86 -1.75
N ARG A 106 -0.67 7.50 -0.57
CA ARG A 106 0.08 7.68 0.67
C ARG A 106 0.39 6.31 1.24
N LEU A 107 1.59 6.15 1.74
CA LEU A 107 2.03 4.92 2.38
C LEU A 107 2.18 5.20 3.86
N CYS A 108 1.50 4.40 4.67
CA CYS A 108 1.49 4.56 6.12
C CYS A 108 2.15 3.37 6.77
N SER A 109 3.02 3.62 7.73
CA SER A 109 3.63 2.59 8.57
C SER A 109 4.04 3.21 9.89
N ASP A 110 3.94 2.42 10.95
CA ASP A 110 4.36 2.85 12.29
C ASP A 110 3.75 4.20 12.70
N GLY A 111 2.48 4.41 12.33
CA GLY A 111 1.74 5.58 12.77
C GLY A 111 1.99 6.85 11.96
N SER A 112 2.77 6.79 10.88
CA SER A 112 2.98 7.96 10.04
C SER A 112 2.72 7.63 8.58
N CYS A 113 2.28 8.64 7.84
CA CYS A 113 1.95 8.50 6.42
C CYS A 113 2.74 9.49 5.60
N ARG A 114 3.20 9.06 4.43
CA ARG A 114 3.91 9.91 3.48
C ARG A 114 3.37 9.69 2.09
N THR A 115 3.31 10.74 1.30
CA THR A 115 2.99 10.59 -0.12
C THR A 115 4.16 9.91 -0.82
N LEU A 116 3.90 9.32 -1.99
CA LEU A 116 4.98 8.71 -2.76
C LEU A 116 6.03 9.76 -3.14
N SER A 117 5.60 10.98 -3.49
CA SER A 117 6.55 12.05 -3.81
C SER A 117 7.44 12.38 -2.63
N GLU A 118 6.89 12.37 -1.41
CA GLU A 118 7.71 12.59 -0.20
C GLU A 118 8.73 11.47 -0.02
N ILE A 119 8.32 10.22 -0.28
CA ILE A 119 9.24 9.08 -0.15
C ILE A 119 10.38 9.20 -1.16
N PHE A 120 10.08 9.55 -2.41
CA PHE A 120 11.09 9.66 -3.45
C PHE A 120 11.90 10.94 -3.35
N GLY A 121 11.41 11.95 -2.64
CA GLY A 121 12.10 13.21 -2.48
C GLY A 121 11.90 14.20 -3.62
N HIS A 122 10.99 13.90 -4.54
CA HIS A 122 10.64 14.78 -5.64
C HIS A 122 9.27 14.38 -6.19
N PRO A 123 8.59 15.29 -6.90
CA PRO A 123 7.27 14.94 -7.47
C PRO A 123 7.41 13.81 -8.49
N ILE A 124 6.50 12.83 -8.41
CA ILE A 124 6.48 11.72 -9.36
C ILE A 124 5.48 11.97 -10.49
N GLY A 125 4.61 12.98 -10.36
CA GLY A 125 3.64 13.30 -11.38
C GLY A 125 2.72 12.15 -11.69
N MET A 126 2.54 11.86 -12.97
CA MET A 126 1.66 10.77 -13.41
C MET A 126 2.42 9.47 -13.67
N ASN A 127 3.67 9.38 -13.22
CA ASN A 127 4.47 8.18 -13.42
C ASN A 127 4.02 7.07 -12.46
N VAL A 128 4.11 5.83 -12.93
CA VAL A 128 3.73 4.69 -12.09
C VAL A 128 4.83 4.40 -11.08
N THR A 129 4.42 3.81 -9.97
CA THR A 129 5.33 3.31 -8.94
C THR A 129 5.17 1.80 -8.84
N THR A 130 6.27 1.08 -8.92
CA THR A 130 6.26 -0.37 -8.74
C THR A 130 6.72 -0.71 -7.34
N MET A 131 5.98 -1.59 -6.67
CA MET A 131 6.32 -2.08 -5.33
C MET A 131 6.64 -3.56 -5.40
N LYS A 132 7.65 -3.99 -4.66
CA LYS A 132 7.95 -5.41 -4.54
C LYS A 132 8.76 -5.68 -3.28
N PRO A 133 8.74 -6.93 -2.77
CA PRO A 133 9.65 -7.29 -1.70
C PRO A 133 11.09 -7.25 -2.21
N CYS A 134 12.00 -6.89 -1.33
CA CYS A 134 13.41 -6.89 -1.69
C CYS A 134 14.25 -7.08 -0.43
N ASN A 135 15.49 -7.45 -0.63
CA ASN A 135 16.46 -7.46 0.46
C ASN A 135 17.01 -6.05 0.63
N PRO A 136 17.24 -5.61 1.87
CA PRO A 136 17.76 -4.27 2.11
C PRO A 136 19.18 -4.11 1.57
#